data_3f8718d3f6ccc8440ddf498f294af887
#
_entry.id   3f8718d3f6ccc8440ddf498f294af887
#
_cell.length_a   1.000
_cell.length_b   1.000
_cell.length_c   1.000
_cell.angle_alpha   90.00
_cell.angle_beta   90.00
_cell.angle_gamma   90.00
#
_symmetry.space_group_name_H-M   'P 1'
#
loop_
_entity.id
_entity.type
_entity.pdbx_description
1 polymer ?
#
loop_
_entity_poly.entity_id
_entity_poly.type
_entity_poly.pdbx_seq_one_letter_code
_entity_poly.pdbx_strand_id
1 'polypeptide(L)'
;MAAASPGRPRGALERDVLACLAAAGRPLSPGQVRAELGDHLAYTTVMTTLSRLYAKGALSRQPAGRGYAYSLPGGPDGAQASMTAHRMLRLLDAGGDRAGVLSRFVADLRPEDEALLTDLLADAGEADQGEEPGRA
;
A
#
# COMPACT_ATOMS: atom_id res chain seq x y z
N MET A 1 14.37 37.46 0.41
CA MET A 1 14.06 36.80 1.65
C MET A 1 13.55 35.40 1.34
N ALA A 2 14.37 34.46 1.51
CA ALA A 2 13.84 33.14 1.53
C ALA A 2 12.93 33.06 2.74
N ALA A 3 11.70 33.48 2.59
CA ALA A 3 10.72 32.85 3.40
C ALA A 3 11.12 31.40 3.41
N ALA A 4 11.51 30.89 4.55
CA ALA A 4 11.53 29.47 4.74
C ALA A 4 10.32 28.97 3.95
N SER A 5 10.54 28.19 2.90
CA SER A 5 9.46 27.57 2.19
C SER A 5 8.50 27.14 3.25
N PRO A 6 7.28 27.63 3.29
CA PRO A 6 6.33 27.05 4.22
C PRO A 6 6.47 25.56 4.04
N GLY A 7 6.69 24.87 5.12
CA GLY A 7 6.81 23.43 5.08
C GLY A 7 5.74 22.92 4.13
N ARG A 8 6.09 22.04 3.21
CA ARG A 8 5.14 21.46 2.27
C ARG A 8 3.86 21.11 3.02
N PRO A 9 2.68 21.39 2.45
CA PRO A 9 1.44 20.94 3.07
C PRO A 9 1.57 19.48 3.47
N ARG A 10 1.02 19.14 4.62
CA ARG A 10 1.02 17.76 5.11
C ARG A 10 0.49 16.85 4.01
N GLY A 11 1.26 15.85 3.63
CA GLY A 11 0.91 14.93 2.57
C GLY A 11 1.44 15.27 1.19
N ALA A 12 2.03 16.45 0.98
CA ALA A 12 2.60 16.80 -0.33
C ALA A 12 3.76 15.87 -0.71
N LEU A 13 4.65 15.58 0.22
CA LEU A 13 5.75 14.65 -0.01
C LEU A 13 5.26 13.22 -0.23
N GLU A 14 4.24 12.79 0.51
CA GLU A 14 3.62 11.48 0.28
C GLU A 14 3.06 11.37 -1.14
N ARG A 15 2.38 12.41 -1.63
CA ARG A 15 1.87 12.46 -3.01
C ARG A 15 2.99 12.40 -4.03
N ASP A 16 4.07 13.13 -3.79
CA ASP A 16 5.24 13.14 -4.67
C ASP A 16 5.89 11.75 -4.75
N VAL A 17 6.01 11.07 -3.62
CA VAL A 17 6.54 9.71 -3.55
C VAL A 17 5.65 8.74 -4.31
N LEU A 18 4.33 8.82 -4.11
CA LEU A 18 3.37 7.97 -4.82
C LEU A 18 3.43 8.19 -6.34
N ALA A 19 3.51 9.45 -6.77
CA ALA A 19 3.64 9.80 -8.18
C ALA A 19 4.96 9.29 -8.78
N CYS A 20 6.05 9.38 -8.03
CA CYS A 20 7.36 8.87 -8.43
C CYS A 20 7.30 7.35 -8.66
N LEU A 21 6.73 6.61 -7.72
CA LEU A 21 6.62 5.15 -7.84
C LEU A 21 5.67 4.74 -8.96
N ALA A 22 4.59 5.48 -9.16
CA ALA A 22 3.66 5.25 -10.26
C ALA A 22 4.35 5.42 -11.62
N ALA A 23 5.13 6.48 -11.76
CA ALA A 23 5.86 6.77 -13.00
C ALA A 23 6.97 5.74 -13.26
N ALA A 24 7.61 5.24 -12.22
CA ALA A 24 8.68 4.26 -12.35
C ALA A 24 8.19 2.90 -12.84
N GLY A 25 6.99 2.49 -12.42
CA GLY A 25 6.43 1.18 -12.76
C GLY A 25 7.24 -0.02 -12.28
N ARG A 26 8.16 0.19 -11.34
CA ARG A 26 9.03 -0.83 -10.77
C ARG A 26 9.38 -0.47 -9.33
N PRO A 27 9.80 -1.44 -8.51
CA PRO A 27 10.26 -1.13 -7.16
C PRO A 27 11.48 -0.21 -7.17
N LEU A 28 11.48 0.77 -6.26
CA LEU A 28 12.58 1.70 -6.08
C LEU A 28 13.08 1.68 -4.63
N SER A 29 14.39 1.76 -4.47
CA SER A 29 15.01 1.97 -3.16
C SER A 29 14.80 3.41 -2.68
N PRO A 30 14.95 3.70 -1.38
CA PRO A 30 14.87 5.09 -0.90
C PRO A 30 15.84 6.03 -1.59
N GLY A 31 17.05 5.57 -1.90
CA GLY A 31 18.03 6.36 -2.64
C GLY A 31 17.58 6.70 -4.06
N GLN A 32 16.95 5.74 -4.74
CA GLN A 32 16.40 5.96 -6.08
C GLN A 32 15.22 6.92 -6.06
N VAL A 33 14.34 6.79 -5.07
CA VAL A 33 13.23 7.74 -4.88
C VAL A 33 13.75 9.16 -4.63
N ARG A 34 14.74 9.29 -3.74
CA ARG A 34 15.36 10.58 -3.47
C ARG A 34 15.97 11.20 -4.72
N ALA A 35 16.67 10.39 -5.53
CA ALA A 35 17.27 10.87 -6.77
C ALA A 35 16.21 11.42 -7.74
N GLU A 36 15.05 10.79 -7.81
CA GLU A 36 13.94 11.24 -8.66
C GLU A 36 13.25 12.50 -8.12
N LEU A 37 13.12 12.62 -6.80
CA LEU A 37 12.43 13.76 -6.17
C LEU A 37 13.31 15.00 -6.04
N GLY A 38 14.62 14.83 -5.91
CA GLY A 38 15.58 15.92 -5.85
C GLY A 38 16.49 15.87 -4.63
N ASP A 39 17.70 16.37 -4.81
CA ASP A 39 18.75 16.33 -3.78
C ASP A 39 18.48 17.23 -2.57
N HIS A 40 17.49 18.13 -2.66
CA HIS A 40 17.11 19.01 -1.57
C HIS A 40 16.43 18.28 -0.42
N LEU A 41 15.99 17.03 -0.62
CA LEU A 41 15.39 16.22 0.40
C LEU A 41 16.44 15.40 1.14
N ALA A 42 16.34 15.33 2.46
CA ALA A 42 17.18 14.45 3.25
C ALA A 42 16.78 12.99 3.01
N TYR A 43 17.76 12.11 2.93
CA TYR A 43 17.55 10.67 2.78
C TYR A 43 16.63 10.12 3.89
N THR A 44 16.85 10.54 5.13
CA THR A 44 16.02 10.12 6.28
C THR A 44 14.56 10.55 6.13
N THR A 45 14.31 11.71 5.55
CA THR A 45 12.95 12.20 5.28
C THR A 45 12.24 11.31 4.26
N VAL A 46 12.94 10.93 3.20
CA VAL A 46 12.41 10.01 2.18
C VAL A 46 12.15 8.64 2.80
N MET A 47 13.09 8.10 3.57
CA MET A 47 12.92 6.82 4.25
C MET A 47 11.71 6.82 5.19
N THR A 48 11.56 7.87 5.99
CA THR A 48 10.44 8.00 6.93
C THR A 48 9.12 8.03 6.18
N THR A 49 9.05 8.77 5.08
CA THR A 49 7.84 8.86 4.25
C THR A 49 7.47 7.50 3.65
N LEU A 50 8.45 6.79 3.09
CA LEU A 50 8.25 5.45 2.53
C LEU A 50 7.77 4.47 3.60
N SER A 51 8.39 4.48 4.77
CA SER A 51 8.01 3.61 5.89
C SER A 51 6.59 3.89 6.38
N ARG A 52 6.20 5.17 6.44
CA ARG A 52 4.83 5.55 6.81
C ARG A 52 3.81 5.10 5.78
N LEU A 53 4.10 5.28 4.50
CA LEU A 53 3.22 4.83 3.43
C LEU A 53 3.07 3.31 3.43
N TYR A 54 4.16 2.60 3.67
CA TYR A 54 4.11 1.15 3.84
C TYR A 54 3.25 0.74 5.04
N ALA A 55 3.43 1.40 6.18
CA ALA A 55 2.66 1.11 7.39
C ALA A 55 1.16 1.40 7.22
N LYS A 56 0.81 2.37 6.38
CA LYS A 56 -0.59 2.70 6.03
C LYS A 56 -1.18 1.73 4.99
N GLY A 57 -0.38 0.83 4.42
CA GLY A 57 -0.82 -0.07 3.37
C GLY A 57 -0.84 0.53 1.97
N ALA A 58 -0.28 1.74 1.79
CA ALA A 58 -0.23 2.39 0.47
C ALA A 58 0.84 1.80 -0.44
N LEU A 59 1.89 1.22 0.13
CA LEU A 59 3.01 0.65 -0.61
C LEU A 59 3.23 -0.80 -0.24
N SER A 60 3.75 -1.55 -1.20
CA SER A 60 4.40 -2.83 -0.97
C SER A 60 5.91 -2.62 -0.90
N ARG A 61 6.63 -3.53 -0.30
CA ARG A 61 8.10 -3.53 -0.31
C ARG A 61 8.65 -4.94 -0.38
N GLN A 62 9.85 -5.05 -0.93
CA GLN A 62 10.58 -6.31 -1.00
C GLN A 62 12.02 -6.08 -0.59
N PRO A 63 12.69 -7.07 -0.01
CA PRO A 63 14.12 -6.95 0.31
C PRO A 63 14.94 -6.62 -0.94
N ALA A 64 15.84 -5.66 -0.81
CA ALA A 64 16.74 -5.26 -1.88
C ALA A 64 18.07 -4.83 -1.25
N GLY A 65 19.12 -5.60 -1.45
CA GLY A 65 20.39 -5.36 -0.78
C GLY A 65 20.23 -5.41 0.73
N ARG A 66 20.68 -4.37 1.42
CA ARG A 66 20.56 -4.25 2.88
C ARG A 66 19.28 -3.58 3.35
N GLY A 67 18.43 -3.15 2.43
CA GLY A 67 17.21 -2.44 2.73
C GLY A 67 16.05 -3.01 1.95
N TYR A 68 15.17 -2.13 1.53
CA TYR A 68 13.95 -2.47 0.80
C TYR A 68 13.81 -1.64 -0.45
N ALA A 69 13.16 -2.22 -1.45
CA ALA A 69 12.62 -1.49 -2.59
C ALA A 69 11.10 -1.43 -2.44
N TYR A 70 10.55 -0.26 -2.67
CA TYR A 70 9.13 0.03 -2.48
C TYR A 70 8.43 0.12 -3.83
N SER A 71 7.20 -0.35 -3.88
CA SER A 71 6.39 -0.32 -5.09
C SER A 71 4.95 0.05 -4.77
N LEU A 72 4.26 0.53 -5.80
CA LEU A 72 2.88 0.94 -5.71
C LEU A 72 1.98 -0.21 -6.18
N PRO A 73 1.22 -0.86 -5.28
CA PRO A 73 0.34 -1.94 -5.69
C PRO A 73 -0.82 -1.39 -6.52
N GLY A 74 -0.98 -1.87 -7.76
CA GLY A 74 -2.10 -1.51 -8.61
C GLY A 74 -2.09 -0.09 -9.18
N GLY A 75 -0.96 0.62 -9.15
CA GLY A 75 -0.85 1.98 -9.68
C GLY A 75 -1.40 3.06 -8.75
N PRO A 76 -1.61 4.32 -9.24
CA PRO A 76 -2.03 5.44 -8.39
C PRO A 76 -3.38 5.22 -7.70
N ASP A 77 -4.36 4.66 -8.39
CA ASP A 77 -5.68 4.36 -7.83
C ASP A 77 -5.60 3.18 -6.85
N GLY A 78 -4.69 2.26 -7.09
CA GLY A 78 -4.44 1.11 -6.23
C GLY A 78 -3.94 1.49 -4.85
N ALA A 79 -3.19 2.58 -4.71
CA ALA A 79 -2.70 3.04 -3.42
C ALA A 79 -3.85 3.38 -2.47
N GLN A 80 -4.86 4.09 -2.93
CA GLN A 80 -6.02 4.45 -2.12
C GLN A 80 -6.82 3.22 -1.71
N ALA A 81 -7.06 2.31 -2.64
CA ALA A 81 -7.75 1.05 -2.36
C ALA A 81 -6.97 0.21 -1.36
N SER A 82 -5.65 0.12 -1.52
CA SER A 82 -4.76 -0.62 -0.61
C SER A 82 -4.79 -0.04 0.81
N MET A 83 -4.74 1.29 0.94
CA MET A 83 -4.84 1.95 2.25
C MET A 83 -6.17 1.67 2.93
N THR A 84 -7.26 1.73 2.20
CA THR A 84 -8.60 1.45 2.73
C THR A 84 -8.71 -0.01 3.17
N ALA A 85 -8.26 -0.94 2.35
CA ALA A 85 -8.25 -2.36 2.71
C ALA A 85 -7.41 -2.63 3.96
N HIS A 86 -6.25 -1.97 4.09
CA HIS A 86 -5.41 -2.09 5.27
C HIS A 86 -6.11 -1.61 6.55
N ARG A 87 -6.84 -0.49 6.46
CA ARG A 87 -7.66 0.01 7.57
C ARG A 87 -8.76 -0.97 7.95
N MET A 88 -9.42 -1.58 6.97
CA MET A 88 -10.44 -2.59 7.22
C MET A 88 -9.87 -3.79 7.98
N LEU A 89 -8.70 -4.28 7.56
CA LEU A 89 -8.02 -5.39 8.24
C LEU A 89 -7.65 -5.02 9.68
N ARG A 90 -7.15 -3.81 9.91
CA ARG A 90 -6.81 -3.34 11.25
C ARG A 90 -8.03 -3.25 12.16
N LEU A 91 -9.17 -2.80 11.65
CA LEU A 91 -10.42 -2.78 12.40
C LEU A 91 -10.88 -4.19 12.74
N LEU A 92 -10.78 -5.10 11.79
CA LEU A 92 -11.12 -6.51 12.01
C LEU A 92 -10.22 -7.14 13.08
N ASP A 93 -8.92 -6.88 13.04
CA ASP A 93 -7.96 -7.40 14.03
C ASP A 93 -8.23 -6.86 15.44
N ALA A 94 -8.70 -5.63 15.56
CA ALA A 94 -9.00 -4.98 16.84
C ALA A 94 -10.37 -5.37 17.40
N GLY A 95 -11.23 -5.99 16.61
CA GLY A 95 -12.64 -6.21 16.96
C GLY A 95 -12.92 -7.36 17.93
N GLY A 96 -11.95 -8.15 18.31
CA GLY A 96 -12.07 -9.24 19.27
C GLY A 96 -12.77 -10.48 18.73
N ASP A 97 -14.08 -10.43 18.51
CA ASP A 97 -14.87 -11.52 17.93
C ASP A 97 -14.83 -11.47 16.40
N ARG A 98 -13.80 -12.07 15.83
CA ARG A 98 -13.57 -12.03 14.37
C ARG A 98 -14.73 -12.64 13.59
N ALA A 99 -15.20 -13.80 14.01
CA ALA A 99 -16.32 -14.49 13.34
C ALA A 99 -17.62 -13.68 13.41
N GLY A 100 -17.91 -13.09 14.57
CA GLY A 100 -19.08 -12.24 14.75
C GLY A 100 -19.02 -10.95 13.92
N VAL A 101 -17.85 -10.31 13.88
CA VAL A 101 -17.64 -9.11 13.06
C VAL A 101 -17.84 -9.43 11.59
N LEU A 102 -17.21 -10.47 11.08
CA LEU A 102 -17.35 -10.87 9.68
C LEU A 102 -18.78 -11.28 9.32
N SER A 103 -19.45 -12.00 10.20
CA SER A 103 -20.84 -12.41 9.99
C SER A 103 -21.76 -11.20 9.82
N ARG A 104 -21.64 -10.20 10.70
CA ARG A 104 -22.44 -8.97 10.63
C ARG A 104 -22.09 -8.15 9.42
N PHE A 105 -20.81 -8.07 9.09
CA PHE A 105 -20.34 -7.35 7.91
C PHE A 105 -20.95 -7.94 6.63
N VAL A 106 -20.92 -9.26 6.48
CA VAL A 106 -21.51 -9.95 5.32
C VAL A 106 -23.02 -9.73 5.26
N ALA A 107 -23.70 -9.79 6.41
CA ALA A 107 -25.16 -9.59 6.46
C ALA A 107 -25.60 -8.21 6.00
N ASP A 108 -24.77 -7.19 6.20
CA ASP A 108 -25.07 -5.79 5.84
C ASP A 108 -24.54 -5.39 4.45
N LEU A 109 -23.88 -6.29 3.73
CA LEU A 109 -23.38 -6.02 2.38
C LEU A 109 -24.52 -5.74 1.41
N ARG A 110 -24.30 -4.78 0.53
CA ARG A 110 -25.18 -4.56 -0.61
C ARG A 110 -25.08 -5.74 -1.57
N PRO A 111 -26.14 -6.07 -2.31
CA PRO A 111 -26.09 -7.19 -3.26
C PRO A 111 -24.95 -7.10 -4.27
N GLU A 112 -24.62 -5.87 -4.72
CA GLU A 112 -23.50 -5.63 -5.67
C GLU A 112 -22.16 -5.98 -5.03
N ASP A 113 -21.96 -5.61 -3.78
CA ASP A 113 -20.73 -5.88 -3.04
C ASP A 113 -20.60 -7.35 -2.69
N GLU A 114 -21.72 -8.00 -2.35
CA GLU A 114 -21.76 -9.44 -2.09
C GLU A 114 -21.36 -10.24 -3.33
N ALA A 115 -21.89 -9.88 -4.49
CA ALA A 115 -21.54 -10.52 -5.75
C ALA A 115 -20.07 -10.34 -6.08
N LEU A 116 -19.55 -9.11 -5.92
CA LEU A 116 -18.13 -8.81 -6.14
C LEU A 116 -17.24 -9.61 -5.19
N LEU A 117 -17.58 -9.65 -3.92
CA LEU A 117 -16.80 -10.39 -2.92
C LEU A 117 -16.79 -11.89 -3.22
N THR A 118 -17.93 -12.44 -3.64
CA THR A 118 -18.04 -13.85 -4.03
C THR A 118 -17.10 -14.16 -5.19
N ASP A 119 -17.08 -13.31 -6.21
CA ASP A 119 -16.19 -13.48 -7.36
C ASP A 119 -14.72 -13.38 -6.97
N LEU A 120 -14.37 -12.41 -6.12
CA LEU A 120 -12.99 -12.23 -5.65
C LEU A 120 -12.51 -13.42 -4.82
N LEU A 121 -13.35 -13.97 -3.98
CA LEU A 121 -13.01 -15.16 -3.19
C LEU A 121 -12.84 -16.41 -4.07
N ALA A 122 -13.65 -16.57 -5.09
CA ALA A 122 -13.51 -17.66 -6.05
C ALA A 122 -12.19 -17.55 -6.82
N ASP A 123 -11.86 -16.36 -7.31
CA ASP A 123 -10.60 -16.10 -8.03
C ASP A 123 -9.38 -16.35 -7.14
N ALA A 124 -9.44 -15.92 -5.89
CA ALA A 124 -8.37 -16.15 -4.91
C ALA A 124 -8.17 -17.65 -4.63
N GLY A 125 -9.27 -18.41 -4.54
CA GLY A 125 -9.23 -19.87 -4.36
C GLY A 125 -8.61 -20.59 -5.56
N GLU A 126 -8.89 -20.16 -6.75
CA GLU A 126 -8.30 -20.69 -7.99
C GLU A 126 -6.80 -20.39 -8.07
N ALA A 127 -6.40 -19.17 -7.72
CA ALA A 127 -4.99 -18.78 -7.71
C ALA A 127 -4.17 -19.60 -6.69
N ASP A 128 -4.73 -19.89 -5.53
CA ASP A 128 -4.09 -20.70 -4.49
C ASP A 128 -3.94 -22.16 -4.94
N GLN A 129 -4.88 -22.69 -5.72
CA GLN A 129 -4.82 -24.03 -6.28
C GLN A 129 -3.86 -24.14 -7.47
N GLY A 130 -3.57 -23.05 -8.14
CA GLY A 130 -2.62 -22.98 -9.25
C GLY A 130 -1.16 -22.99 -8.85
N GLU A 131 -0.85 -22.67 -7.61
CA GLU A 131 0.48 -22.79 -7.03
C GLU A 131 0.64 -24.13 -6.31
N GLU A 132 0.77 -25.21 -7.05
CA GLU A 132 1.36 -26.40 -6.44
C GLU A 132 2.81 -26.07 -6.10
N PRO A 133 3.21 -26.20 -4.81
CA PRO A 133 4.61 -26.13 -4.49
C PRO A 133 5.30 -27.23 -5.30
N GLY A 134 6.17 -26.81 -6.19
CA GLY A 134 6.91 -27.73 -7.04
C GLY A 134 7.51 -28.81 -6.16
N ARG A 135 7.13 -30.03 -6.40
CA ARG A 135 7.83 -31.19 -5.82
C ARG A 135 9.26 -31.13 -6.29
N ALA A 136 10.13 -30.82 -5.35
CA ALA A 136 11.52 -31.14 -5.56
C ALA A 136 11.67 -32.65 -5.70
#